data_30ef71dd55d0f2fcc3526510a3eaeb55
#
_entry.id   30ef71dd55d0f2fcc3526510a3eaeb55
#
_cell.length_a   1.000
_cell.length_b   1.000
_cell.length_c   1.000
_cell.angle_alpha   90.00
_cell.angle_beta   90.00
_cell.angle_gamma   90.00
#
_symmetry.space_group_name_H-M   'P 1'
#
loop_
_entity.id
_entity.type
_entity.pdbx_description
1 polymer ?
#
loop_
_entity_poly.entity_id
_entity_poly.type
_entity_poly.pdbx_seq_one_letter_code
_entity_poly.pdbx_strand_id
1 'polypeptide(L)'
;AYEISECLVGSEMCIRDRYARWSSSETPGMLNDEDHFAYVQGYSDGNVHPYGLISRAETTTIFFRLLTDEVRDDNLLTSNTYTDVTNDYWANTAISTMTGLGIVQGRSATTFDPKAPITRAQFAAICARFDTGVSSGSRTFSDISGHWAEKYIERAAELGWIQGFADGTFRPDTYITRAQAMTMINRVLNRTPEDEEDLLEGMKVWPDCNPGDWFYLAVQEATNSHDYKDRGGEVWTKLTRDPDWTRYER
;
A
#
# COMPACT_ATOMS: atom_id res chain seq x y z
N ALA A 1 -6.95 35.20 -5.72
CA ALA A 1 -6.63 34.79 -7.11
C ALA A 1 -5.29 34.08 -7.05
N TYR A 2 -5.29 32.78 -7.05
CA TYR A 2 -4.07 31.95 -7.15
C TYR A 2 -4.05 31.33 -8.55
N GLU A 3 -3.00 31.64 -9.29
CA GLU A 3 -2.78 31.15 -10.63
C GLU A 3 -2.62 29.62 -10.63
N ILE A 4 -3.36 28.98 -11.51
CA ILE A 4 -3.26 27.55 -11.82
C ILE A 4 -2.07 27.42 -12.76
N SER A 5 -0.90 27.02 -12.26
CA SER A 5 0.22 26.66 -13.13
C SER A 5 0.02 25.22 -13.65
N GLU A 6 0.17 25.10 -14.94
CA GLU A 6 -0.06 23.92 -15.77
C GLU A 6 0.67 22.67 -15.26
N CYS A 7 -0.09 21.61 -15.07
CA CYS A 7 0.41 20.29 -14.78
C CYS A 7 0.94 19.66 -16.06
N LEU A 8 2.26 19.53 -16.19
CA LEU A 8 2.91 18.92 -17.34
C LEU A 8 2.45 17.46 -17.52
N VAL A 9 2.05 17.14 -18.74
CA VAL A 9 1.64 15.81 -19.21
C VAL A 9 2.81 14.83 -19.02
N GLY A 10 2.65 13.86 -18.13
CA GLY A 10 3.63 12.76 -17.96
C GLY A 10 3.86 12.24 -16.54
N SER A 11 3.50 12.97 -15.50
CA SER A 11 3.55 12.46 -14.12
C SER A 11 2.14 12.08 -13.65
N GLU A 12 1.91 10.83 -13.43
CA GLU A 12 0.58 10.30 -13.03
C GLU A 12 0.10 10.71 -11.64
N MET A 13 0.90 11.49 -10.90
CA MET A 13 0.51 12.13 -9.65
C MET A 13 1.01 13.57 -9.59
N CYS A 14 0.09 14.49 -9.38
CA CYS A 14 0.37 15.92 -9.31
C CYS A 14 1.30 16.23 -8.13
N ILE A 15 2.34 17.05 -8.33
CA ILE A 15 3.29 17.52 -7.29
C ILE A 15 2.58 18.20 -6.09
N ARG A 16 1.34 18.64 -6.26
CA ARG A 16 0.49 19.16 -5.17
C ARG A 16 0.17 18.14 -4.08
N ASP A 17 0.33 16.85 -4.34
CA ASP A 17 0.08 15.80 -3.35
C ASP A 17 1.18 15.72 -2.28
N ARG A 18 2.33 16.38 -2.48
CA ARG A 18 3.43 16.41 -1.50
C ARG A 18 3.11 17.20 -0.23
N TYR A 19 2.16 18.15 -0.29
CA TYR A 19 1.93 19.11 0.81
C TYR A 19 0.49 19.14 1.33
N ALA A 20 -0.40 18.30 0.81
CA ALA A 20 -1.75 18.24 1.35
C ALA A 20 -1.72 17.38 2.61
N ARG A 21 -1.67 18.01 3.78
CA ARG A 21 -2.07 17.37 5.04
C ARG A 21 -3.53 16.97 4.91
N TRP A 22 -3.73 15.71 4.65
CA TRP A 22 -5.06 15.11 4.71
C TRP A 22 -5.41 15.00 6.20
N SER A 23 -6.65 15.30 6.55
CA SER A 23 -7.19 14.85 7.83
C SER A 23 -7.14 13.32 7.79
N SER A 24 -6.08 12.73 8.36
CA SER A 24 -5.90 11.29 8.38
C SER A 24 -7.03 10.67 9.17
N SER A 25 -7.74 9.74 8.55
CA SER A 25 -8.46 8.75 9.33
C SER A 25 -7.43 8.01 10.19
N GLU A 26 -7.82 7.60 11.39
CA GLU A 26 -6.98 6.74 12.22
C GLU A 26 -6.59 5.49 11.40
N THR A 27 -5.37 5.02 11.57
CA THR A 27 -4.92 3.76 10.99
C THR A 27 -5.87 2.64 11.42
N PRO A 28 -6.30 1.75 10.50
CA PRO A 28 -7.17 0.63 10.89
C PRO A 28 -6.55 -0.20 12.01
N GLY A 29 -7.31 -0.48 13.08
CA GLY A 29 -6.80 -1.16 14.28
C GLY A 29 -6.28 -2.59 14.08
N MET A 30 -6.47 -3.17 12.89
CA MET A 30 -5.83 -4.43 12.50
C MET A 30 -4.40 -4.24 11.99
N LEU A 31 -4.01 -3.01 11.63
CA LEU A 31 -2.69 -2.69 11.09
C LEU A 31 -1.81 -2.07 12.16
N ASN A 32 -0.52 -2.41 12.12
CA ASN A 32 0.49 -1.84 13.01
C ASN A 32 0.80 -0.40 12.58
N ASP A 33 0.57 0.55 13.47
CA ASP A 33 0.85 1.98 13.31
C ASP A 33 1.93 2.50 14.28
N GLU A 34 2.40 1.64 15.19
CA GLU A 34 3.41 1.99 16.18
C GLU A 34 4.84 1.78 15.67
N ASP A 35 5.08 0.65 15.02
CA ASP A 35 6.41 0.25 14.54
C ASP A 35 6.59 0.56 13.05
N HIS A 36 7.53 1.42 12.72
CA HIS A 36 7.87 1.73 11.33
C HIS A 36 8.95 0.77 10.81
N PHE A 37 8.54 -0.45 10.48
CA PHE A 37 9.43 -1.45 9.88
C PHE A 37 9.29 -1.52 8.36
N ALA A 38 10.37 -1.93 7.68
CA ALA A 38 10.36 -2.19 6.25
C ALA A 38 9.39 -3.31 5.90
N TYR A 39 8.32 -2.99 5.18
CA TYR A 39 7.31 -3.95 4.74
C TYR A 39 7.48 -4.36 3.27
N VAL A 40 8.29 -3.63 2.52
CA VAL A 40 8.68 -3.95 1.14
C VAL A 40 10.15 -4.31 1.09
N GLN A 41 10.48 -5.35 0.33
CA GLN A 41 11.84 -5.77 0.02
C GLN A 41 12.16 -5.47 -1.44
N GLY A 42 13.43 -5.16 -1.73
CA GLY A 42 13.92 -5.10 -3.09
C GLY A 42 14.11 -6.49 -3.70
N TYR A 43 14.48 -6.50 -4.96
CA TYR A 43 14.76 -7.73 -5.70
C TYR A 43 16.23 -8.13 -5.61
N SER A 44 16.53 -9.36 -6.03
CA SER A 44 17.89 -9.92 -6.02
C SER A 44 18.88 -9.20 -6.93
N ASP A 45 18.40 -8.37 -7.86
CA ASP A 45 19.21 -7.51 -8.72
C ASP A 45 19.61 -6.18 -8.05
N GLY A 46 19.20 -5.97 -6.79
CA GLY A 46 19.52 -4.77 -6.01
C GLY A 46 18.60 -3.59 -6.28
N ASN A 47 17.52 -3.75 -7.03
CA ASN A 47 16.56 -2.71 -7.36
C ASN A 47 15.22 -2.88 -6.60
N VAL A 48 14.44 -1.80 -6.50
CA VAL A 48 13.07 -1.84 -5.93
C VAL A 48 12.00 -1.89 -7.02
N HIS A 49 12.35 -1.63 -8.27
CA HIS A 49 11.46 -1.63 -9.44
C HIS A 49 10.20 -0.77 -9.25
N PRO A 50 10.31 0.54 -9.01
CA PRO A 50 9.17 1.40 -8.66
C PRO A 50 8.09 1.44 -9.74
N TYR A 51 8.49 1.35 -11.02
CA TYR A 51 7.57 1.32 -12.16
C TYR A 51 7.10 -0.09 -12.54
N GLY A 52 7.63 -1.14 -11.91
CA GLY A 52 7.15 -2.52 -12.10
C GLY A 52 5.73 -2.67 -11.55
N LEU A 53 4.93 -3.52 -12.22
CA LEU A 53 3.59 -3.86 -11.73
C LEU A 53 3.72 -4.71 -10.47
N ILE A 54 2.91 -4.43 -9.45
CA ILE A 54 2.85 -5.25 -8.25
C ILE A 54 1.83 -6.39 -8.42
N SER A 55 2.22 -7.59 -8.02
CA SER A 55 1.34 -8.75 -8.10
C SER A 55 0.35 -8.82 -6.93
N ARG A 56 -0.69 -9.63 -7.10
CA ARG A 56 -1.67 -9.92 -6.05
C ARG A 56 -1.03 -10.57 -4.83
N ALA A 57 -0.09 -11.50 -5.04
CA ALA A 57 0.64 -12.14 -3.94
C ALA A 57 1.51 -11.16 -3.18
N GLU A 58 2.29 -10.31 -3.86
CA GLU A 58 3.11 -9.28 -3.20
C GLU A 58 2.25 -8.31 -2.39
N THR A 59 1.15 -7.81 -2.96
CA THR A 59 0.23 -6.92 -2.24
C THR A 59 -0.34 -7.60 -1.00
N THR A 60 -0.77 -8.85 -1.11
CA THR A 60 -1.31 -9.62 0.02
C THR A 60 -0.26 -9.82 1.11
N THR A 61 0.99 -10.15 0.73
CA THR A 61 2.08 -10.36 1.67
C THR A 61 2.46 -9.07 2.40
N ILE A 62 2.44 -7.93 1.71
CA ILE A 62 2.67 -6.62 2.34
C ILE A 62 1.63 -6.35 3.44
N PHE A 63 0.35 -6.46 3.13
CA PHE A 63 -0.70 -6.24 4.14
C PHE A 63 -0.68 -7.28 5.26
N PHE A 64 -0.32 -8.53 4.99
CA PHE A 64 -0.09 -9.56 6.02
C PHE A 64 1.04 -9.16 6.97
N ARG A 65 2.16 -8.65 6.46
CA ARG A 65 3.27 -8.15 7.28
C ARG A 65 2.88 -6.95 8.14
N LEU A 66 1.98 -6.11 7.63
CA LEU A 66 1.49 -4.91 8.31
C LEU A 66 0.39 -5.18 9.34
N LEU A 67 -0.15 -6.39 9.45
CA LEU A 67 -1.03 -6.73 10.56
C LEU A 67 -0.30 -6.55 11.90
N THR A 68 -1.03 -6.17 12.96
CA THR A 68 -0.50 -6.27 14.32
C THR A 68 -0.10 -7.72 14.62
N ASP A 69 0.86 -7.93 15.51
CA ASP A 69 1.31 -9.28 15.89
C ASP A 69 0.15 -10.12 16.43
N GLU A 70 -0.72 -9.53 17.26
CA GLU A 70 -1.91 -10.18 17.81
C GLU A 70 -2.86 -10.64 16.70
N VAL A 71 -3.25 -9.75 15.78
CA VAL A 71 -4.16 -10.11 14.69
C VAL A 71 -3.54 -11.17 13.78
N ARG A 72 -2.24 -11.06 13.49
CA ARG A 72 -1.53 -12.00 12.61
C ARG A 72 -1.45 -13.39 13.25
N ASP A 73 -1.02 -13.48 14.51
CA ASP A 73 -0.77 -14.76 15.17
C ASP A 73 -2.08 -15.47 15.53
N ASP A 74 -3.12 -14.75 15.96
CA ASP A 74 -4.44 -15.31 16.28
C ASP A 74 -5.20 -15.83 15.06
N ASN A 75 -4.90 -15.30 13.87
CA ASN A 75 -5.59 -15.67 12.62
C ASN A 75 -4.70 -16.43 11.63
N LEU A 76 -3.54 -16.92 12.07
CA LEU A 76 -2.57 -17.54 11.20
C LEU A 76 -3.12 -18.81 10.55
N LEU A 77 -3.16 -18.83 9.22
CA LEU A 77 -3.56 -19.96 8.40
C LEU A 77 -2.46 -20.34 7.41
N THR A 78 -2.19 -21.64 7.29
CA THR A 78 -1.16 -22.18 6.38
C THR A 78 -1.75 -23.01 5.23
N SER A 79 -3.07 -23.03 5.11
CA SER A 79 -3.78 -23.77 4.05
C SER A 79 -4.97 -22.97 3.54
N ASN A 80 -5.29 -23.14 2.28
CA ASN A 80 -6.38 -22.47 1.59
C ASN A 80 -7.05 -23.43 0.57
N THR A 81 -8.07 -22.96 -0.12
CA THR A 81 -8.82 -23.73 -1.13
C THR A 81 -8.34 -23.48 -2.56
N TYR A 82 -7.34 -22.63 -2.76
CA TYR A 82 -6.88 -22.25 -4.09
C TYR A 82 -5.91 -23.29 -4.66
N THR A 83 -6.23 -23.80 -5.84
CA THR A 83 -5.41 -24.82 -6.53
C THR A 83 -4.09 -24.29 -7.09
N ASP A 84 -4.00 -22.98 -7.27
CA ASP A 84 -2.83 -22.26 -7.77
C ASP A 84 -1.97 -21.62 -6.66
N VAL A 85 -2.32 -21.87 -5.38
CA VAL A 85 -1.54 -21.50 -4.20
C VAL A 85 -1.27 -22.76 -3.39
N THR A 86 -0.19 -23.45 -3.74
CA THR A 86 0.25 -24.69 -3.07
C THR A 86 0.84 -24.38 -1.69
N ASN A 87 0.92 -25.38 -0.82
CA ASN A 87 1.42 -25.19 0.56
C ASN A 87 2.89 -24.73 0.60
N ASP A 88 3.67 -25.00 -0.43
CA ASP A 88 5.06 -24.58 -0.61
C ASP A 88 5.20 -23.26 -1.40
N TYR A 89 4.09 -22.64 -1.78
CA TYR A 89 4.14 -21.32 -2.40
C TYR A 89 4.58 -20.26 -1.38
N TRP A 90 5.57 -19.45 -1.73
CA TRP A 90 6.19 -18.48 -0.81
C TRP A 90 5.21 -17.55 -0.07
N ALA A 91 4.08 -17.20 -0.69
CA ALA A 91 3.05 -16.34 -0.11
C ALA A 91 1.84 -17.14 0.44
N ASN A 92 1.93 -18.48 0.55
CA ASN A 92 0.80 -19.31 0.97
C ASN A 92 0.21 -18.86 2.31
N THR A 93 1.05 -18.68 3.34
CA THR A 93 0.61 -18.27 4.68
C THR A 93 -0.09 -16.91 4.64
N ALA A 94 0.49 -15.94 3.93
CA ALA A 94 -0.11 -14.61 3.78
C ALA A 94 -1.47 -14.68 3.07
N ILE A 95 -1.56 -15.39 1.94
CA ILE A 95 -2.80 -15.54 1.18
C ILE A 95 -3.86 -16.28 1.99
N SER A 96 -3.49 -17.35 2.68
CA SER A 96 -4.42 -18.15 3.50
C SER A 96 -4.99 -17.32 4.65
N THR A 97 -4.12 -16.64 5.41
CA THR A 97 -4.51 -15.79 6.54
C THR A 97 -5.39 -14.63 6.09
N MET A 98 -4.95 -13.88 5.07
CA MET A 98 -5.69 -12.71 4.59
C MET A 98 -7.02 -13.08 3.92
N THR A 99 -7.12 -14.29 3.37
CA THR A 99 -8.40 -14.84 2.88
C THR A 99 -9.31 -15.20 4.05
N GLY A 100 -8.76 -15.84 5.09
CA GLY A 100 -9.50 -16.17 6.32
C GLY A 100 -10.06 -14.94 7.03
N LEU A 101 -9.31 -13.85 7.06
CA LEU A 101 -9.75 -12.54 7.56
C LEU A 101 -10.77 -11.84 6.63
N GLY A 102 -11.00 -12.33 5.41
CA GLY A 102 -11.90 -11.70 4.44
C GLY A 102 -11.33 -10.44 3.76
N ILE A 103 -10.05 -10.11 4.01
CA ILE A 103 -9.39 -8.93 3.45
C ILE A 103 -9.08 -9.12 1.95
N VAL A 104 -8.61 -10.32 1.57
CA VAL A 104 -8.41 -10.65 0.16
C VAL A 104 -9.39 -11.74 -0.28
N GLN A 105 -9.64 -11.81 -1.59
CA GLN A 105 -10.50 -12.81 -2.19
C GLN A 105 -9.87 -13.35 -3.47
N GLY A 106 -10.08 -14.64 -3.74
CA GLY A 106 -9.72 -15.24 -5.02
C GLY A 106 -10.52 -14.67 -6.19
N ARG A 107 -10.06 -14.93 -7.39
CA ARG A 107 -10.86 -14.68 -8.61
C ARG A 107 -12.05 -15.62 -8.73
N SER A 108 -11.91 -16.79 -8.11
CA SER A 108 -12.98 -17.78 -7.95
C SER A 108 -12.83 -18.51 -6.60
N ALA A 109 -13.70 -19.45 -6.29
CA ALA A 109 -13.61 -20.27 -5.08
C ALA A 109 -12.32 -21.11 -5.02
N THR A 110 -11.68 -21.40 -6.15
CA THR A 110 -10.53 -22.30 -6.26
C THR A 110 -9.31 -21.67 -6.93
N THR A 111 -9.35 -20.40 -7.31
CA THR A 111 -8.26 -19.71 -8.02
C THR A 111 -7.99 -18.36 -7.39
N PHE A 112 -6.76 -18.12 -6.96
CA PHE A 112 -6.32 -16.82 -6.43
C PHE A 112 -5.68 -15.94 -7.50
N ASP A 113 -4.92 -16.54 -8.45
CA ASP A 113 -4.12 -15.87 -9.46
C ASP A 113 -2.99 -15.02 -8.86
N PRO A 114 -2.06 -15.63 -8.08
CA PRO A 114 -1.11 -14.91 -7.25
C PRO A 114 -0.10 -14.06 -8.04
N LYS A 115 0.25 -14.48 -9.26
CA LYS A 115 1.24 -13.79 -10.10
C LYS A 115 0.66 -12.67 -10.95
N ALA A 116 -0.67 -12.59 -11.06
CA ALA A 116 -1.31 -11.53 -11.83
C ALA A 116 -1.09 -10.16 -11.17
N PRO A 117 -0.89 -9.11 -11.96
CA PRO A 117 -0.85 -7.76 -11.43
C PRO A 117 -2.20 -7.39 -10.81
N ILE A 118 -2.17 -6.54 -9.78
CA ILE A 118 -3.37 -6.06 -9.09
C ILE A 118 -3.89 -4.80 -9.76
N THR A 119 -5.23 -4.68 -9.88
CA THR A 119 -5.84 -3.44 -10.36
C THR A 119 -6.03 -2.42 -9.24
N ARG A 120 -6.19 -1.15 -9.60
CA ARG A 120 -6.49 -0.07 -8.65
C ARG A 120 -7.76 -0.36 -7.85
N ALA A 121 -8.81 -0.90 -8.48
CA ALA A 121 -10.03 -1.30 -7.80
C ALA A 121 -9.83 -2.42 -6.79
N GLN A 122 -9.05 -3.44 -7.15
CA GLN A 122 -8.74 -4.54 -6.24
C GLN A 122 -7.92 -4.06 -5.04
N PHE A 123 -6.96 -3.18 -5.26
CA PHE A 123 -6.18 -2.58 -4.18
C PHE A 123 -7.06 -1.73 -3.26
N ALA A 124 -7.90 -0.86 -3.80
CA ALA A 124 -8.83 -0.04 -3.02
C ALA A 124 -9.79 -0.92 -2.18
N ALA A 125 -10.25 -2.05 -2.74
CA ALA A 125 -11.10 -2.99 -2.01
C ALA A 125 -10.35 -3.66 -0.85
N ILE A 126 -9.06 -3.99 -0.99
CA ILE A 126 -8.24 -4.49 0.11
C ILE A 126 -8.14 -3.44 1.22
N CYS A 127 -7.76 -2.21 0.88
CA CYS A 127 -7.68 -1.12 1.86
C CYS A 127 -9.01 -0.90 2.60
N ALA A 128 -10.12 -0.79 1.86
CA ALA A 128 -11.43 -0.51 2.46
C ALA A 128 -11.96 -1.64 3.36
N ARG A 129 -11.50 -2.89 3.18
CA ARG A 129 -11.89 -4.02 4.03
C ARG A 129 -11.25 -4.03 5.40
N PHE A 130 -10.20 -3.27 5.61
CA PHE A 130 -9.66 -3.03 6.96
C PHE A 130 -10.51 -2.09 7.79
N ASP A 131 -11.35 -1.29 7.13
CA ASP A 131 -12.28 -0.39 7.80
C ASP A 131 -13.68 -1.01 7.88
N THR A 132 -14.35 -0.81 9.01
CA THR A 132 -15.71 -1.33 9.25
C THR A 132 -16.82 -0.34 8.86
N GLY A 133 -16.44 0.86 8.42
CA GLY A 133 -17.37 1.90 8.03
C GLY A 133 -18.02 1.65 6.67
N VAL A 134 -19.10 2.37 6.41
CA VAL A 134 -19.82 2.35 5.14
C VAL A 134 -19.57 3.66 4.41
N SER A 135 -19.36 3.60 3.08
CA SER A 135 -19.25 4.81 2.27
C SER A 135 -20.49 5.70 2.41
N SER A 136 -20.27 6.99 2.58
CA SER A 136 -21.33 8.00 2.57
C SER A 136 -21.71 8.44 1.14
N GLY A 137 -20.94 8.01 0.12
CA GLY A 137 -21.08 8.46 -1.26
C GLY A 137 -20.62 9.91 -1.49
N SER A 138 -19.87 10.49 -0.54
CA SER A 138 -19.40 11.88 -0.64
C SER A 138 -18.20 12.06 -1.58
N ARG A 139 -17.51 10.97 -1.91
CA ARG A 139 -16.35 10.92 -2.82
C ARG A 139 -16.65 9.98 -3.97
N THR A 140 -16.94 10.53 -5.12
CA THR A 140 -17.25 9.75 -6.32
C THR A 140 -16.34 10.13 -7.47
N PHE A 141 -16.14 9.19 -8.42
CA PHE A 141 -15.35 9.38 -9.63
C PHE A 141 -16.24 9.05 -10.84
N SER A 142 -15.98 9.70 -11.97
CA SER A 142 -16.85 9.62 -13.15
C SER A 142 -16.92 8.24 -13.80
N ASP A 143 -15.97 7.35 -13.50
CA ASP A 143 -15.77 6.05 -14.15
C ASP A 143 -15.97 4.84 -13.23
N ILE A 144 -16.55 5.03 -12.03
CA ILE A 144 -16.80 3.92 -11.08
C ILE A 144 -18.26 3.52 -10.95
N SER A 145 -19.19 4.29 -11.49
CA SER A 145 -20.61 4.02 -11.36
C SER A 145 -20.99 2.65 -11.95
N GLY A 146 -21.60 1.81 -11.10
CA GLY A 146 -21.95 0.42 -11.45
C GLY A 146 -20.76 -0.55 -11.46
N HIS A 147 -19.56 -0.09 -11.16
CA HIS A 147 -18.39 -0.97 -11.00
C HIS A 147 -18.49 -1.77 -9.69
N TRP A 148 -18.09 -3.06 -9.69
CA TRP A 148 -18.18 -3.93 -8.52
C TRP A 148 -17.51 -3.35 -7.26
N ALA A 149 -16.45 -2.55 -7.42
CA ALA A 149 -15.69 -1.95 -6.33
C ALA A 149 -16.12 -0.50 -6.01
N GLU A 150 -17.18 0.03 -6.59
CA GLU A 150 -17.63 1.41 -6.42
C GLU A 150 -17.61 1.85 -4.94
N LYS A 151 -18.31 1.12 -4.07
CA LYS A 151 -18.38 1.44 -2.64
C LYS A 151 -17.04 1.34 -1.89
N TYR A 152 -16.17 0.42 -2.29
CA TYR A 152 -14.83 0.30 -1.72
C TYR A 152 -13.94 1.47 -2.13
N ILE A 153 -14.02 1.87 -3.40
CA ILE A 153 -13.27 3.02 -3.93
C ILE A 153 -13.73 4.31 -3.24
N GLU A 154 -15.05 4.53 -3.15
CA GLU A 154 -15.60 5.68 -2.45
C GLU A 154 -15.14 5.72 -1.00
N ARG A 155 -15.25 4.60 -0.27
CA ARG A 155 -14.83 4.53 1.14
C ARG A 155 -13.35 4.80 1.32
N ALA A 156 -12.48 4.16 0.55
CA ALA A 156 -11.03 4.39 0.63
C ALA A 156 -10.65 5.84 0.25
N ALA A 157 -11.39 6.47 -0.65
CA ALA A 157 -11.20 7.88 -1.01
C ALA A 157 -11.70 8.84 0.08
N GLU A 158 -12.82 8.53 0.74
CA GLU A 158 -13.34 9.28 1.90
C GLU A 158 -12.33 9.28 3.06
N LEU A 159 -11.65 8.16 3.26
CA LEU A 159 -10.60 7.99 4.27
C LEU A 159 -9.26 8.63 3.85
N GLY A 160 -9.14 9.16 2.62
CA GLY A 160 -7.91 9.76 2.12
C GLY A 160 -6.83 8.76 1.69
N TRP A 161 -7.11 7.45 1.74
CA TRP A 161 -6.13 6.40 1.44
C TRP A 161 -5.79 6.28 -0.04
N ILE A 162 -6.77 6.61 -0.89
CA ILE A 162 -6.60 6.61 -2.34
C ILE A 162 -7.07 7.92 -2.96
N GLN A 163 -6.56 8.21 -4.14
CA GLN A 163 -6.94 9.39 -4.91
C GLN A 163 -7.24 9.01 -6.35
N GLY A 164 -8.09 9.82 -7.00
CA GLY A 164 -8.32 9.77 -8.43
C GLY A 164 -7.33 10.64 -9.19
N PHE A 165 -7.56 10.75 -10.48
CA PHE A 165 -6.81 11.60 -11.38
C PHE A 165 -7.42 13.00 -11.49
N ALA A 166 -6.64 13.96 -11.99
CA ALA A 166 -7.08 15.35 -12.16
C ALA A 166 -8.28 15.50 -13.11
N ASP A 167 -8.50 14.52 -13.99
CA ASP A 167 -9.65 14.45 -14.90
C ASP A 167 -10.96 13.96 -14.25
N GLY A 168 -10.92 13.70 -12.94
CA GLY A 168 -12.08 13.21 -12.19
C GLY A 168 -12.33 11.70 -12.32
N THR A 169 -11.40 10.94 -12.91
CA THR A 169 -11.46 9.47 -13.02
C THR A 169 -10.71 8.78 -11.91
N PHE A 170 -11.03 7.52 -11.64
CA PHE A 170 -10.26 6.62 -10.76
C PHE A 170 -9.45 5.59 -11.55
N ARG A 171 -9.89 5.23 -12.73
CA ARG A 171 -9.34 4.18 -13.61
C ARG A 171 -9.28 2.82 -12.91
N PRO A 172 -10.42 2.26 -12.49
CA PRO A 172 -10.51 1.11 -11.60
C PRO A 172 -9.81 -0.15 -12.12
N ASP A 173 -9.86 -0.40 -13.42
CA ASP A 173 -9.31 -1.61 -14.05
C ASP A 173 -7.83 -1.49 -14.47
N THR A 174 -7.20 -0.34 -14.29
CA THR A 174 -5.77 -0.20 -14.56
C THR A 174 -4.94 -0.89 -13.49
N TYR A 175 -3.84 -1.52 -13.89
CA TYR A 175 -2.88 -2.08 -12.96
C TYR A 175 -2.08 -0.98 -12.26
N ILE A 176 -1.65 -1.26 -11.02
CA ILE A 176 -0.82 -0.34 -10.26
C ILE A 176 0.64 -0.76 -10.26
N THR A 177 1.51 0.25 -10.20
CA THR A 177 2.94 0.02 -10.02
C THR A 177 3.28 -0.17 -8.54
N ARG A 178 4.48 -0.69 -8.27
CA ARG A 178 4.99 -0.84 -6.90
C ARG A 178 5.08 0.50 -6.18
N ALA A 179 5.55 1.56 -6.86
CA ALA A 179 5.59 2.91 -6.29
C ALA A 179 4.19 3.43 -5.90
N GLN A 180 3.20 3.23 -6.76
CA GLN A 180 1.81 3.60 -6.45
C GLN A 180 1.26 2.81 -5.25
N ALA A 181 1.56 1.52 -5.17
CA ALA A 181 1.16 0.69 -4.03
C ALA A 181 1.79 1.20 -2.72
N MET A 182 3.12 1.42 -2.69
CA MET A 182 3.82 1.96 -1.52
C MET A 182 3.25 3.30 -1.08
N THR A 183 3.02 4.23 -2.02
CA THR A 183 2.42 5.53 -1.72
C THR A 183 1.02 5.40 -1.11
N MET A 184 0.18 4.50 -1.63
CA MET A 184 -1.16 4.29 -1.07
C MET A 184 -1.12 3.60 0.29
N ILE A 185 -0.22 2.62 0.50
CA ILE A 185 -0.04 1.95 1.79
C ILE A 185 0.41 2.94 2.85
N ASN A 186 1.41 3.78 2.57
CA ASN A 186 1.87 4.79 3.51
C ASN A 186 0.74 5.74 3.93
N ARG A 187 -0.18 6.08 3.02
CA ARG A 187 -1.38 6.86 3.36
C ARG A 187 -2.33 6.11 4.30
N VAL A 188 -2.52 4.81 4.09
CA VAL A 188 -3.33 3.97 4.99
C VAL A 188 -2.73 3.95 6.39
N LEU A 189 -1.40 3.88 6.48
CA LEU A 189 -0.63 3.84 7.73
C LEU A 189 -0.33 5.22 8.32
N ASN A 190 -0.69 6.29 7.61
CA ASN A 190 -0.32 7.67 7.97
C ASN A 190 1.20 7.86 8.15
N ARG A 191 2.02 7.17 7.35
CA ARG A 191 3.48 7.21 7.36
C ARG A 191 3.96 8.03 6.16
N THR A 192 4.27 9.30 6.38
CA THR A 192 4.57 10.24 5.29
C THR A 192 5.60 11.27 5.72
N PRO A 193 6.92 10.98 5.61
CA PRO A 193 7.93 12.02 5.71
C PRO A 193 7.65 13.12 4.68
N GLU A 194 7.85 14.39 5.07
CA GLU A 194 7.48 15.54 4.23
C GLU A 194 8.56 15.86 3.20
N ASP A 195 9.83 15.69 3.58
CA ASP A 195 10.98 15.94 2.70
C ASP A 195 12.16 14.99 2.98
N GLU A 196 13.27 15.21 2.28
CA GLU A 196 14.48 14.41 2.42
C GLU A 196 15.23 14.67 3.75
N GLU A 197 15.01 15.82 4.38
CA GLU A 197 15.63 16.17 5.66
C GLU A 197 15.01 15.38 6.82
N ASP A 198 13.82 14.83 6.63
CA ASP A 198 13.15 13.94 7.57
C ASP A 198 13.74 12.52 7.59
N LEU A 199 14.52 12.17 6.57
CA LEU A 199 15.16 10.86 6.44
C LEU A 199 16.53 10.83 7.14
N LEU A 200 17.10 9.63 7.28
CA LEU A 200 18.40 9.44 7.94
C LEU A 200 19.51 9.05 6.95
N GLU A 201 20.69 9.62 7.15
CA GLU A 201 21.91 9.12 6.50
C GLU A 201 22.14 7.64 6.87
N GLY A 202 22.67 6.86 5.91
CA GLY A 202 22.93 5.44 6.10
C GLY A 202 21.72 4.53 5.91
N MET A 203 20.55 5.07 5.58
CA MET A 203 19.41 4.28 5.15
C MET A 203 19.73 3.48 3.88
N LYS A 204 18.97 2.43 3.62
CA LYS A 204 19.03 1.68 2.36
C LYS A 204 18.56 2.57 1.21
N VAL A 205 19.38 2.68 0.17
CA VAL A 205 19.07 3.42 -1.04
C VAL A 205 19.01 2.47 -2.24
N TRP A 206 18.21 2.83 -3.24
CA TRP A 206 17.95 1.99 -4.40
C TRP A 206 18.46 2.68 -5.66
N PRO A 207 19.21 1.98 -6.53
CA PRO A 207 19.78 2.58 -7.75
C PRO A 207 18.73 3.12 -8.72
N ASP A 208 17.51 2.57 -8.68
CA ASP A 208 16.36 2.92 -9.51
C ASP A 208 15.31 3.80 -8.81
N CYS A 209 15.68 4.42 -7.66
CA CYS A 209 14.85 5.35 -6.91
C CYS A 209 15.70 6.52 -6.42
N ASN A 210 15.60 7.66 -7.12
CA ASN A 210 16.46 8.81 -6.87
C ASN A 210 15.73 9.93 -6.14
N PRO A 211 16.44 10.76 -5.35
CA PRO A 211 15.92 12.02 -4.87
C PRO A 211 15.28 12.83 -5.99
N GLY A 212 14.11 13.39 -5.74
CA GLY A 212 13.32 14.09 -6.74
C GLY A 212 12.31 13.25 -7.52
N ASP A 213 12.39 11.91 -7.49
CA ASP A 213 11.30 11.07 -7.99
C ASP A 213 10.05 11.27 -7.11
N TRP A 214 8.87 11.36 -7.71
CA TRP A 214 7.63 11.63 -6.98
C TRP A 214 7.31 10.59 -5.90
N PHE A 215 7.86 9.39 -6.05
CA PHE A 215 7.69 8.26 -5.13
C PHE A 215 8.87 8.10 -4.16
N TYR A 216 9.90 8.93 -4.22
CA TYR A 216 11.15 8.73 -3.46
C TYR A 216 10.89 8.52 -1.98
N LEU A 217 10.22 9.47 -1.32
CA LEU A 217 9.92 9.39 0.11
C LEU A 217 9.08 8.15 0.44
N ALA A 218 8.08 7.84 -0.39
CA ALA A 218 7.23 6.66 -0.17
C ALA A 218 7.99 5.34 -0.29
N VAL A 219 8.97 5.25 -1.18
CA VAL A 219 9.84 4.06 -1.31
C VAL A 219 10.77 3.96 -0.12
N GLN A 220 11.39 5.06 0.32
CA GLN A 220 12.28 5.04 1.48
C GLN A 220 11.52 4.58 2.73
N GLU A 221 10.34 5.13 2.99
CA GLU A 221 9.46 4.74 4.08
C GLU A 221 9.08 3.25 4.05
N ALA A 222 8.74 2.74 2.88
CA ALA A 222 8.34 1.35 2.71
C ALA A 222 9.46 0.33 2.87
N THR A 223 10.72 0.75 2.69
CA THR A 223 11.89 -0.16 2.55
C THR A 223 12.94 -0.02 3.65
N ASN A 224 12.77 0.91 4.58
CA ASN A 224 13.69 1.14 5.69
C ASN A 224 12.96 1.06 7.02
N SER A 225 13.50 0.27 7.95
CA SER A 225 13.00 0.21 9.32
C SER A 225 13.62 1.32 10.17
N HIS A 226 12.80 2.04 10.92
CA HIS A 226 13.26 3.20 11.69
C HIS A 226 12.35 3.52 12.89
N ASP A 227 12.90 4.24 13.86
CA ASP A 227 12.15 4.95 14.90
C ASP A 227 11.87 6.38 14.39
N TYR A 228 10.74 6.96 14.78
CA TYR A 228 10.34 8.31 14.35
C TYR A 228 9.84 9.20 15.50
N LYS A 229 9.65 10.48 15.20
CA LYS A 229 8.93 11.45 16.04
C LYS A 229 7.99 12.25 15.18
N ASP A 230 6.78 12.47 15.70
CA ASP A 230 5.85 13.44 15.11
C ASP A 230 6.26 14.87 15.57
N ARG A 231 6.65 15.69 14.61
CA ARG A 231 6.94 17.14 14.80
C ARG A 231 6.03 18.01 13.95
N GLY A 232 4.83 17.51 13.67
CA GLY A 232 3.95 18.11 12.72
C GLY A 232 4.06 17.47 11.34
N GLY A 233 4.86 16.43 11.22
CA GLY A 233 5.17 15.51 10.17
C GLY A 233 6.04 14.43 10.76
N GLU A 234 6.26 13.34 10.02
CA GLU A 234 7.09 12.22 10.43
C GLU A 234 8.57 12.56 10.21
N VAL A 235 9.38 12.53 11.28
CA VAL A 235 10.83 12.71 11.23
C VAL A 235 11.52 11.47 11.76
N TRP A 236 12.36 10.83 10.97
CA TRP A 236 13.12 9.65 11.36
C TRP A 236 14.17 10.00 12.40
N THR A 237 14.33 9.16 13.41
CA THR A 237 15.27 9.42 14.51
C THR A 237 16.38 8.40 14.64
N LYS A 238 16.15 7.17 14.18
CA LYS A 238 17.12 6.08 14.25
C LYS A 238 16.74 4.98 13.27
N LEU A 239 17.69 4.43 12.53
CA LEU A 239 17.50 3.21 11.76
C LEU A 239 17.43 1.99 12.69
N THR A 240 16.47 1.11 12.45
CA THR A 240 16.28 -0.12 13.19
C THR A 240 16.51 -1.35 12.31
N ARG A 241 16.44 -2.53 12.89
CA ARG A 241 16.64 -3.78 12.15
C ARG A 241 15.34 -4.21 11.48
N ASP A 242 15.43 -4.64 10.21
CA ASP A 242 14.29 -5.23 9.51
C ASP A 242 13.81 -6.51 10.23
N PRO A 243 12.49 -6.73 10.29
CA PRO A 243 11.92 -7.97 10.82
C PRO A 243 12.33 -9.19 9.99
N ASP A 244 12.44 -10.33 10.63
CA ASP A 244 12.64 -11.61 9.96
C ASP A 244 11.29 -12.24 9.58
N TRP A 245 10.92 -12.16 8.31
CA TRP A 245 9.67 -12.69 7.77
C TRP A 245 9.78 -14.14 7.32
N THR A 246 10.96 -14.75 7.33
CA THR A 246 11.20 -16.11 6.80
C THR A 246 10.37 -17.19 7.49
N ARG A 247 9.96 -16.96 8.75
CA ARG A 247 9.08 -17.87 9.49
C ARG A 247 7.69 -18.05 8.86
N TYR A 248 7.24 -17.08 8.06
CA TYR A 248 5.93 -17.08 7.41
C TYR A 248 6.00 -17.42 5.90
N GLU A 249 7.20 -17.51 5.33
CA GLU A 249 7.44 -17.72 3.89
C GLU A 249 7.83 -19.18 3.57
N ARG A 250 7.23 -20.15 4.28
CA ARG A 250 7.51 -21.59 4.12
C ARG A 250 6.27 -22.32 3.72
#